data_3f7bd9a5e4a4adcd8fd09988e1726560
#
_entry.id   3f7bd9a5e4a4adcd8fd09988e1726560
#
_cell.length_a   1.000
_cell.length_b   1.000
_cell.length_c   1.000
_cell.angle_alpha   90.00
_cell.angle_beta   90.00
_cell.angle_gamma   90.00
#
_symmetry.space_group_name_H-M   'P 1'
#
loop_
_entity.id
_entity.type
_entity.pdbx_description
1 polymer ?
#
loop_
_entity_poly.entity_id
_entity_poly.type
_entity_poly.pdbx_seq_one_letter_code
_entity_poly.pdbx_strand_id
1 'polypeptide(L)'
;MERVLGFATRFLEEVRGDIERARMEGSDTPPRLRCIHERAGHATPEFRTLNIPVPSGLGGLSPDVLSGIISRYAEQKRPDCLLLALEAETDDGMVLIAESRCKYGTRMFWMQPYTVTDRHVAWGEPVSGGWRDPGAEEMILDAGFAGRLAAATR
;
A
#
# COMPACT_ATOMS: atom_id res chain seq x y z
N MET A 1 6.28 -15.96 5.32
CA MET A 1 7.03 -14.68 5.39
C MET A 1 7.69 -14.33 4.06
N GLU A 2 8.52 -15.20 3.49
CA GLU A 2 9.20 -14.92 2.21
C GLU A 2 8.24 -14.68 1.05
N ARG A 3 7.16 -15.42 0.99
CA ARG A 3 6.14 -15.26 -0.04
C ARG A 3 5.46 -13.90 0.02
N VAL A 4 5.10 -13.46 1.22
CA VAL A 4 4.48 -12.15 1.45
C VAL A 4 5.46 -11.03 1.10
N LEU A 5 6.72 -11.17 1.50
CA LEU A 5 7.77 -10.21 1.17
C LEU A 5 7.97 -10.14 -0.36
N GLY A 6 7.89 -11.25 -1.06
CA GLY A 6 7.97 -11.28 -2.51
C GLY A 6 6.84 -10.51 -3.18
N PHE A 7 5.60 -10.67 -2.70
CA PHE A 7 4.45 -9.91 -3.19
C PHE A 7 4.64 -8.41 -2.98
N ALA A 8 5.08 -8.04 -1.78
CA ALA A 8 5.27 -6.65 -1.39
C ALA A 8 6.39 -5.99 -2.20
N THR A 9 7.50 -6.70 -2.40
CA THR A 9 8.64 -6.19 -3.17
C THR A 9 8.26 -5.96 -4.63
N ARG A 10 7.58 -6.90 -5.24
CA ARG A 10 7.13 -6.77 -6.64
C ARG A 10 6.16 -5.60 -6.79
N PHE A 11 5.19 -5.48 -5.89
CA PHE A 11 4.25 -4.38 -5.91
C PHE A 11 4.95 -3.03 -5.80
N LEU A 12 5.90 -2.92 -4.88
CA LEU A 12 6.65 -1.69 -4.67
C LEU A 12 7.48 -1.29 -5.90
N GLU A 13 8.11 -2.26 -6.56
CA GLU A 13 8.86 -2.01 -7.79
C GLU A 13 7.95 -1.46 -8.89
N GLU A 14 6.78 -2.05 -9.07
CA GLU A 14 5.79 -1.58 -10.04
C GLU A 14 5.32 -0.16 -9.72
N VAL A 15 5.03 0.11 -8.45
CA VAL A 15 4.59 1.43 -8.00
C VAL A 15 5.66 2.48 -8.26
N ARG A 16 6.91 2.19 -7.90
CA ARG A 16 8.01 3.14 -8.15
C ARG A 16 8.18 3.44 -9.63
N GLY A 17 8.12 2.42 -10.48
CA GLY A 17 8.18 2.61 -11.93
C GLY A 17 7.04 3.47 -12.46
N ASP A 18 5.84 3.29 -11.94
CA ASP A 18 4.69 4.07 -12.34
C ASP A 18 4.78 5.54 -11.88
N ILE A 19 5.32 5.76 -10.69
CA ILE A 19 5.58 7.12 -10.18
C ILE A 19 6.59 7.83 -11.09
N GLU A 20 7.67 7.15 -11.46
CA GLU A 20 8.68 7.71 -12.35
C GLU A 20 8.09 8.11 -13.70
N ARG A 21 7.27 7.23 -14.30
CA ARG A 21 6.61 7.51 -15.57
C ARG A 21 5.61 8.67 -15.46
N ALA A 22 4.81 8.67 -14.40
CA ALA A 22 3.83 9.73 -14.19
C ALA A 22 4.51 11.10 -14.05
N ARG A 23 5.61 11.16 -13.29
CA ARG A 23 6.32 12.43 -13.11
C ARG A 23 6.97 12.91 -14.41
N MET A 24 7.46 12.01 -15.24
CA MET A 24 7.98 12.36 -16.57
C MET A 24 6.89 12.95 -17.46
N GLU A 25 5.67 12.50 -17.33
CA GLU A 25 4.51 13.00 -18.06
C GLU A 25 3.87 14.24 -17.41
N GLY A 26 4.37 14.64 -16.22
CA GLY A 26 3.84 15.78 -15.49
C GLY A 26 2.53 15.49 -14.77
N SER A 27 2.25 14.22 -14.47
CA SER A 27 1.04 13.79 -13.77
C SER A 27 1.35 13.16 -12.42
N ASP A 28 0.33 13.02 -11.58
CA ASP A 28 0.41 12.34 -10.29
C ASP A 28 -0.17 10.94 -10.41
N THR A 29 0.22 10.06 -9.48
CA THR A 29 -0.38 8.74 -9.36
C THR A 29 -1.37 8.72 -8.19
N PRO A 30 -2.55 8.10 -8.36
CA PRO A 30 -3.46 7.91 -7.23
C PRO A 30 -2.92 6.83 -6.30
N PRO A 31 -3.42 6.76 -5.06
CA PRO A 31 -3.13 5.63 -4.19
C PRO A 31 -3.54 4.32 -4.85
N ARG A 32 -2.76 3.27 -4.63
CA ARG A 32 -3.01 1.95 -5.20
C ARG A 32 -3.21 0.91 -4.14
N LEU A 33 -4.18 0.06 -4.39
CA LEU A 33 -4.51 -1.06 -3.53
C LEU A 33 -4.42 -2.34 -4.34
N ARG A 34 -3.57 -3.28 -3.91
CA ARG A 34 -3.52 -4.62 -4.52
C ARG A 34 -4.17 -5.62 -3.59
N CYS A 35 -5.13 -6.34 -4.11
CA CYS A 35 -5.84 -7.40 -3.42
C CYS A 35 -5.31 -8.74 -3.91
N ILE A 36 -4.86 -9.59 -3.01
CA ILE A 36 -4.30 -10.90 -3.34
C ILE A 36 -5.18 -11.99 -2.75
N HIS A 37 -5.54 -12.96 -3.61
CA HIS A 37 -6.22 -14.17 -3.20
C HIS A 37 -5.30 -15.35 -3.50
N GLU A 38 -4.97 -16.13 -2.48
CA GLU A 38 -4.19 -17.34 -2.64
C GLU A 38 -5.14 -18.49 -2.95
N ARG A 39 -4.83 -19.25 -3.99
CA ARG A 39 -5.63 -20.41 -4.36
C ARG A 39 -4.93 -21.69 -3.96
N ALA A 40 -5.64 -22.55 -3.24
CA ALA A 40 -5.13 -23.87 -2.89
C ALA A 40 -4.78 -24.66 -4.16
N GLY A 41 -3.57 -25.23 -4.19
CA GLY A 41 -3.11 -26.02 -5.33
C GLY A 41 -2.57 -25.24 -6.51
N HIS A 42 -2.55 -23.89 -6.44
CA HIS A 42 -1.99 -23.03 -7.47
C HIS A 42 -0.68 -22.41 -7.01
N ALA A 43 0.34 -22.44 -7.88
CA ALA A 43 1.65 -21.89 -7.58
C ALA A 43 1.65 -20.37 -7.52
N THR A 44 0.79 -19.74 -8.34
CA THR A 44 0.68 -18.28 -8.40
C THR A 44 -0.65 -17.81 -7.81
N PRO A 45 -0.65 -16.77 -6.99
CA PRO A 45 -1.88 -16.21 -6.48
C PRO A 45 -2.58 -15.40 -7.57
N GLU A 46 -3.87 -15.21 -7.38
CA GLU A 46 -4.63 -14.26 -8.18
C GLU A 46 -4.55 -12.90 -7.50
N PHE A 47 -4.30 -11.84 -8.28
CA PHE A 47 -4.29 -10.50 -7.72
C PHE A 47 -4.97 -9.50 -8.64
N ARG A 48 -5.47 -8.43 -8.04
CA ARG A 48 -6.07 -7.30 -8.73
C ARG A 48 -5.55 -6.01 -8.11
N THR A 49 -5.15 -5.06 -8.96
CA THR A 49 -4.69 -3.76 -8.52
C THR A 49 -5.73 -2.71 -8.88
N LEU A 50 -6.07 -1.87 -7.91
CA LEU A 50 -7.05 -0.81 -8.05
C LEU A 50 -6.39 0.53 -7.79
N ASN A 51 -6.76 1.53 -8.58
CA ASN A 51 -6.44 2.91 -8.29
C ASN A 51 -7.56 3.48 -7.44
N ILE A 52 -7.22 4.08 -6.30
CA ILE A 52 -8.21 4.68 -5.42
C ILE A 52 -8.42 6.13 -5.87
N PRO A 53 -9.64 6.50 -6.30
CA PRO A 53 -9.89 7.87 -6.73
C PRO A 53 -9.70 8.84 -5.56
N VAL A 54 -8.99 9.94 -5.82
CA VAL A 54 -8.84 11.01 -4.85
C VAL A 54 -9.97 12.02 -5.09
N PRO A 55 -10.81 12.30 -4.08
CA PRO A 55 -11.86 13.28 -4.25
C PRO A 55 -11.30 14.66 -4.59
N SER A 56 -11.89 15.32 -5.58
CA SER A 56 -11.57 16.70 -5.87
C SER A 56 -12.23 17.57 -4.81
N GLY A 57 -11.43 18.28 -4.02
CA GLY A 57 -11.95 19.15 -2.99
C GLY A 57 -11.01 19.30 -1.80
N LEU A 58 -11.52 19.92 -0.76
CA LEU A 58 -10.74 20.26 0.43
C LEU A 58 -10.24 19.00 1.14
N GLY A 59 -8.92 18.93 1.32
CA GLY A 59 -8.28 17.89 2.14
C GLY A 59 -7.94 16.59 1.46
N GLY A 60 -8.35 16.38 0.21
CA GLY A 60 -8.01 15.15 -0.50
C GLY A 60 -8.49 13.90 0.22
N LEU A 61 -7.65 12.86 0.23
CA LEU A 61 -7.98 11.58 0.85
C LEU A 61 -7.36 11.51 2.25
N SER A 62 -8.20 11.58 3.29
CA SER A 62 -7.72 11.44 4.65
C SER A 62 -7.49 9.96 5.00
N PRO A 63 -6.65 9.66 6.01
CA PRO A 63 -6.47 8.28 6.46
C PRO A 63 -7.78 7.60 6.87
N ASP A 64 -8.71 8.33 7.48
CA ASP A 64 -10.00 7.78 7.91
C ASP A 64 -10.87 7.41 6.71
N VAL A 65 -10.92 8.26 5.68
CA VAL A 65 -11.66 7.97 4.45
C VAL A 65 -11.06 6.76 3.75
N LEU A 66 -9.75 6.71 3.65
CA LEU A 66 -9.03 5.60 3.03
C LEU A 66 -9.28 4.29 3.78
N SER A 67 -9.22 4.31 5.12
CA SER A 67 -9.54 3.14 5.95
C SER A 67 -10.97 2.65 5.70
N GLY A 68 -11.93 3.57 5.58
CA GLY A 68 -13.32 3.22 5.28
C GLY A 68 -13.48 2.55 3.92
N ILE A 69 -12.80 3.03 2.90
CA ILE A 69 -12.81 2.43 1.57
C ILE A 69 -12.24 1.01 1.62
N ILE A 70 -11.11 0.85 2.29
CA ILE A 70 -10.42 -0.44 2.42
C ILE A 70 -11.28 -1.42 3.20
N SER A 71 -11.90 -0.99 4.28
CA SER A 71 -12.79 -1.84 5.09
C SER A 71 -13.95 -2.39 4.26
N ARG A 72 -14.61 -1.54 3.50
CA ARG A 72 -15.73 -1.96 2.64
C ARG A 72 -15.29 -2.89 1.52
N TYR A 73 -14.16 -2.59 0.89
CA TYR A 73 -13.60 -3.43 -0.16
C TYR A 73 -13.24 -4.82 0.36
N ALA A 74 -12.57 -4.87 1.51
CA ALA A 74 -12.16 -6.12 2.13
C ALA A 74 -13.34 -6.97 2.59
N GLU A 75 -14.39 -6.32 3.07
CA GLU A 75 -15.63 -7.01 3.47
C GLU A 75 -16.28 -7.72 2.28
N GLN A 76 -16.27 -7.08 1.11
CA GLN A 76 -16.83 -7.65 -0.11
C GLN A 76 -15.93 -8.72 -0.73
N LYS A 77 -14.64 -8.48 -0.79
CA LYS A 77 -13.68 -9.30 -1.54
C LYS A 77 -12.94 -10.32 -0.70
N ARG A 78 -12.89 -10.13 0.62
CA ARG A 78 -12.23 -11.03 1.58
C ARG A 78 -10.84 -11.45 1.14
N PRO A 79 -9.92 -10.52 0.94
CA PRO A 79 -8.57 -10.84 0.44
C PRO A 79 -7.76 -11.63 1.46
N ASP A 80 -6.79 -12.40 0.98
CA ASP A 80 -5.80 -13.03 1.83
C ASP A 80 -4.72 -12.04 2.24
N CYS A 81 -4.33 -11.15 1.32
CA CYS A 81 -3.39 -10.07 1.59
C CYS A 81 -3.83 -8.80 0.89
N LEU A 82 -3.51 -7.66 1.48
CA LEU A 82 -3.67 -6.34 0.88
C LEU A 82 -2.33 -5.62 0.86
N LEU A 83 -2.07 -4.92 -0.22
CA LEU A 83 -0.92 -4.06 -0.40
C LEU A 83 -1.44 -2.67 -0.74
N LEU A 84 -0.92 -1.66 -0.07
CA LEU A 84 -1.30 -0.27 -0.29
C LEU A 84 -0.05 0.55 -0.57
N ALA A 85 -0.12 1.47 -1.52
CA ALA A 85 0.92 2.44 -1.76
C ALA A 85 0.31 3.81 -2.03
N LEU A 86 0.90 4.83 -1.45
CA LEU A 86 0.49 6.20 -1.65
C LEU A 86 1.67 7.15 -1.53
N GLU A 87 1.53 8.32 -2.14
CA GLU A 87 2.51 9.38 -2.05
C GLU A 87 2.00 10.45 -1.08
N ALA A 88 2.90 11.00 -0.27
CA ALA A 88 2.58 12.09 0.63
C ALA A 88 3.62 13.20 0.47
N GLU A 89 3.16 14.44 0.60
CA GLU A 89 4.05 15.60 0.59
C GLU A 89 4.43 15.94 2.03
N THR A 90 5.72 16.16 2.25
CA THR A 90 6.26 16.58 3.54
C THR A 90 6.99 17.89 3.37
N ASP A 91 7.40 18.53 4.47
CA ASP A 91 8.18 19.76 4.45
C ASP A 91 9.53 19.59 3.71
N ASP A 92 10.06 18.37 3.72
CA ASP A 92 11.35 18.06 3.12
C ASP A 92 11.24 17.51 1.69
N GLY A 93 10.03 17.32 1.17
CA GLY A 93 9.79 16.76 -0.15
C GLY A 93 8.70 15.71 -0.16
N MET A 94 8.82 14.75 -1.07
CA MET A 94 7.84 13.69 -1.21
C MET A 94 8.27 12.43 -0.47
N VAL A 95 7.29 11.62 -0.07
CA VAL A 95 7.56 10.31 0.51
C VAL A 95 6.59 9.29 -0.09
N LEU A 96 7.14 8.12 -0.44
CA LEU A 96 6.33 6.96 -0.81
C LEU A 96 6.09 6.15 0.45
N ILE A 97 4.81 5.91 0.75
CA ILE A 97 4.39 5.09 1.88
C ILE A 97 3.74 3.84 1.30
N ALA A 98 4.15 2.68 1.79
CA ALA A 98 3.52 1.43 1.40
C ALA A 98 3.28 0.57 2.64
N GLU A 99 2.21 -0.21 2.56
CA GLU A 99 1.81 -1.13 3.63
C GLU A 99 1.51 -2.50 3.04
N SER A 100 1.79 -3.54 3.80
CA SER A 100 1.41 -4.91 3.48
C SER A 100 0.74 -5.53 4.70
N ARG A 101 -0.41 -6.13 4.52
CA ARG A 101 -1.19 -6.73 5.61
C ARG A 101 -1.85 -8.01 5.11
N CYS A 102 -1.59 -9.10 5.79
CA CYS A 102 -2.18 -10.40 5.48
C CYS A 102 -3.10 -10.86 6.60
N LYS A 103 -4.04 -11.70 6.26
CA LYS A 103 -5.04 -12.23 7.21
C LYS A 103 -4.40 -13.03 8.36
N TYR A 104 -3.18 -13.52 8.16
CA TYR A 104 -2.44 -14.30 9.16
C TYR A 104 -1.67 -13.43 10.16
N GLY A 105 -1.88 -12.12 10.12
CA GLY A 105 -1.25 -11.20 11.05
C GLY A 105 0.06 -10.58 10.58
N THR A 106 0.59 -11.01 9.43
CA THR A 106 1.82 -10.41 8.87
C THR A 106 1.55 -8.97 8.48
N ARG A 107 2.32 -8.06 9.04
CA ARG A 107 2.21 -6.61 8.82
C ARG A 107 3.57 -6.05 8.50
N MET A 108 3.68 -5.29 7.41
CA MET A 108 4.92 -4.63 7.02
C MET A 108 4.64 -3.21 6.55
N PHE A 109 5.59 -2.34 6.83
CA PHE A 109 5.50 -0.91 6.52
C PHE A 109 6.76 -0.48 5.77
N TRP A 110 6.58 0.41 4.78
CA TRP A 110 7.66 0.98 3.96
C TRP A 110 7.50 2.49 3.90
N MET A 111 8.60 3.20 4.05
CA MET A 111 8.61 4.64 3.87
C MET A 111 9.91 5.01 3.14
N GLN A 112 9.80 5.70 2.03
CA GLN A 112 10.96 6.08 1.23
C GLN A 112 10.81 7.50 0.71
N PRO A 113 11.72 8.41 1.12
CA PRO A 113 11.69 9.77 0.61
C PRO A 113 12.18 9.81 -0.84
N TYR A 114 11.68 10.78 -1.59
CA TYR A 114 12.17 11.04 -2.93
C TYR A 114 11.97 12.52 -3.27
N THR A 115 12.74 12.97 -4.26
CA THR A 115 12.64 14.33 -4.79
C THR A 115 12.34 14.27 -6.28
N VAL A 116 11.67 15.32 -6.79
CA VAL A 116 11.38 15.43 -8.22
C VAL A 116 12.05 16.71 -8.72
N THR A 117 12.95 16.57 -9.69
CA THR A 117 13.67 17.69 -10.31
C THR A 117 13.57 17.52 -11.82
N ASP A 118 13.03 18.52 -12.52
CA ASP A 118 12.86 18.47 -13.98
C ASP A 118 12.15 17.18 -14.44
N ARG A 119 11.09 16.78 -13.71
CA ARG A 119 10.29 15.57 -13.96
C ARG A 119 11.04 14.26 -13.73
N HIS A 120 12.22 14.31 -13.14
CA HIS A 120 12.97 13.12 -12.78
C HIS A 120 12.87 12.85 -11.28
N VAL A 121 12.61 11.60 -10.94
CA VAL A 121 12.51 11.15 -9.56
C VAL A 121 13.87 10.67 -9.09
N ALA A 122 14.31 11.19 -7.94
CA ALA A 122 15.50 10.71 -7.26
C ALA A 122 15.10 10.08 -5.93
N TRP A 123 15.22 8.77 -5.83
CA TRP A 123 14.86 8.01 -4.63
C TRP A 123 15.94 8.14 -3.57
N GLY A 124 15.53 8.47 -2.34
CA GLY A 124 16.40 8.42 -1.18
C GLY A 124 16.43 7.02 -0.57
N GLU A 125 17.18 6.87 0.50
CA GLU A 125 17.23 5.59 1.22
C GLU A 125 15.90 5.33 1.93
N PRO A 126 15.40 4.08 1.88
CA PRO A 126 14.23 3.72 2.66
C PRO A 126 14.47 3.90 4.15
N VAL A 127 13.47 4.41 4.84
CA VAL A 127 13.53 4.55 6.30
C VAL A 127 13.68 3.17 6.93
N SER A 128 14.58 3.02 7.89
CA SER A 128 14.90 1.75 8.56
C SER A 128 15.41 0.67 7.62
N GLY A 129 15.94 1.05 6.45
CA GLY A 129 16.57 0.13 5.51
C GLY A 129 15.62 -0.69 4.65
N GLY A 130 14.32 -0.48 4.73
CA GLY A 130 13.36 -1.22 3.88
C GLY A 130 12.06 -1.57 4.59
N TRP A 131 11.48 -2.70 4.23
CA TRP A 131 10.28 -3.22 4.89
C TRP A 131 10.56 -3.49 6.36
N ARG A 132 9.71 -2.95 7.22
CA ARG A 132 9.83 -3.12 8.67
C ARG A 132 8.51 -3.56 9.28
N ASP A 133 8.61 -4.22 10.42
CA ASP A 133 7.44 -4.53 11.25
C ASP A 133 7.01 -3.23 11.95
N PRO A 134 5.74 -2.79 11.78
CA PRO A 134 5.26 -1.57 12.45
C PRO A 134 5.08 -1.73 13.96
N GLY A 135 5.17 -2.94 14.50
CA GLY A 135 4.96 -3.19 15.92
C GLY A 135 3.52 -2.88 16.32
N ALA A 136 3.37 -2.06 17.37
CA ALA A 136 2.05 -1.66 17.86
C ALA A 136 1.43 -0.50 17.08
N GLU A 137 2.16 0.10 16.12
CA GLU A 137 1.64 1.20 15.33
C GLU A 137 0.47 0.74 14.47
N GLU A 138 -0.57 1.56 14.40
CA GLU A 138 -1.72 1.30 13.57
C GLU A 138 -1.40 1.55 12.10
N MET A 139 -1.83 0.63 11.23
CA MET A 139 -1.72 0.78 9.79
C MET A 139 -3.10 1.01 9.17
N ILE A 140 -3.12 1.69 8.03
CA ILE A 140 -4.35 1.93 7.29
C ILE A 140 -5.00 0.60 6.89
N LEU A 141 -4.19 -0.37 6.48
CA LEU A 141 -4.67 -1.69 6.04
C LEU A 141 -5.29 -2.53 7.16
N ASP A 142 -5.03 -2.21 8.42
CA ASP A 142 -5.63 -2.94 9.54
C ASP A 142 -7.17 -2.92 9.47
N ALA A 143 -7.74 -1.85 8.92
CA ALA A 143 -9.18 -1.72 8.74
C ALA A 143 -9.78 -2.84 7.88
N GLY A 144 -9.01 -3.41 6.96
CA GLY A 144 -9.46 -4.49 6.09
C GLY A 144 -9.58 -5.85 6.78
N PHE A 145 -9.03 -5.98 7.99
CA PHE A 145 -8.96 -7.27 8.71
C PHE A 145 -9.56 -7.22 10.12
N ALA A 146 -10.05 -6.09 10.54
CA ALA A 146 -10.56 -5.91 11.91
C ALA A 146 -11.67 -6.92 12.27
N GLY A 147 -12.63 -7.12 11.36
CA GLY A 147 -13.72 -8.06 11.58
C GLY A 147 -13.26 -9.52 11.66
N ARG A 148 -12.25 -9.87 10.88
CA ARG A 148 -11.69 -11.22 10.86
C ARG A 148 -10.91 -11.51 12.14
N LEU A 149 -10.17 -10.54 12.65
CA LEU A 149 -9.47 -10.67 13.92
C LEU A 149 -10.46 -10.88 15.07
N ALA A 150 -11.54 -10.12 15.08
CA ALA A 150 -12.59 -10.29 16.09
C ALA A 150 -13.24 -11.67 16.00
N ALA A 151 -13.47 -12.18 14.80
CA ALA A 151 -14.02 -13.51 14.58
C ALA A 151 -13.06 -14.62 14.99
N ALA A 152 -11.76 -14.43 14.74
CA ALA A 152 -10.74 -15.41 15.07
C ALA A 152 -10.47 -15.53 16.58
N THR A 153 -10.73 -14.47 17.35
CA THR A 153 -10.51 -14.45 18.80
C THR A 153 -11.71 -14.95 19.59
N ARG A 154 -12.79 -15.26 18.94
CA ARG A 154 -13.98 -15.85 19.57
C ARG A 154 -13.93 -17.38 19.44
#